data_e9fa641d8bece95d0e66626e5f93de82
#
_entry.id   e9fa641d8bece95d0e66626e5f93de82
#
_cell.length_a   1.000
_cell.length_b   1.000
_cell.length_c   1.000
_cell.angle_alpha   90.00
_cell.angle_beta   90.00
_cell.angle_gamma   90.00
#
_symmetry.space_group_name_H-M   'P 1'
#
loop_
_entity.id
_entity.type
_entity.pdbx_description
1 polymer ?
#
loop_
_entity_poly.entity_id
_entity_poly.type
_entity_poly.pdbx_seq_one_letter_code
_entity_poly.pdbx_strand_id
1 'polypeptide(L)'
;MQQFLTVALPLVATVTTATAPMPSLFPPPPVSGPPPFSIIQEEPTLKTATKEVAPEKPKEKRLICKGCNEHENATLAFFQERGIKDKNALATIMGNIRQESTFVPNICEGGFRTSYGSCGGGYGLIQWTSANRYYGLGDFARKSGGNPSSLHTQLRYLTTEIQWQRIEDRMKTPGKSISRYMDYAYSWIGWGHHGARTSYAYDYASRLIPVEVEVEKAS
;
A
#
# COMPACT_ATOMS: atom_id res chain seq x y z
N MET A 1 -1.10 56.07 -12.85
CA MET A 1 0.35 55.77 -13.07
C MET A 1 0.67 54.48 -12.33
N GLN A 2 0.70 53.35 -13.03
CA GLN A 2 1.07 52.04 -12.46
C GLN A 2 2.47 51.72 -13.00
N GLN A 3 3.41 51.57 -12.07
CA GLN A 3 4.79 51.14 -12.38
C GLN A 3 4.86 49.63 -12.38
N PHE A 4 5.24 49.02 -13.49
CA PHE A 4 5.54 47.61 -13.62
C PHE A 4 6.99 47.37 -13.13
N LEU A 5 7.16 46.59 -12.09
CA LEU A 5 8.47 46.12 -11.64
C LEU A 5 8.80 44.82 -12.39
N THR A 6 9.81 44.88 -13.25
CA THR A 6 10.35 43.74 -13.99
C THR A 6 11.41 43.08 -13.11
N VAL A 7 11.17 41.86 -12.65
CA VAL A 7 12.15 41.03 -11.92
C VAL A 7 12.87 40.15 -12.93
N ALA A 8 14.19 40.36 -13.06
CA ALA A 8 15.07 39.49 -13.86
C ALA A 8 15.48 38.26 -13.07
N LEU A 9 15.30 37.08 -13.65
CA LEU A 9 15.81 35.81 -13.12
C LEU A 9 17.30 35.61 -13.52
N PRO A 10 18.17 35.12 -12.62
CA PRO A 10 19.53 34.75 -12.99
C PRO A 10 19.58 33.37 -13.68
N LEU A 11 20.33 33.31 -14.75
CA LEU A 11 20.67 32.11 -15.52
C LEU A 11 21.66 31.26 -14.69
N VAL A 12 21.28 30.05 -14.30
CA VAL A 12 22.19 29.08 -13.67
C VAL A 12 22.81 28.23 -14.77
N ALA A 13 24.11 28.35 -14.95
CA ALA A 13 24.89 27.53 -15.86
C ALA A 13 25.21 26.19 -15.20
N THR A 14 24.75 25.07 -15.79
CA THR A 14 25.11 23.71 -15.42
C THR A 14 26.47 23.34 -16.02
N VAL A 15 27.45 23.08 -15.17
CA VAL A 15 28.76 22.52 -15.56
C VAL A 15 28.64 21.01 -15.57
N THR A 16 28.70 20.39 -16.75
CA THR A 16 28.83 18.94 -16.94
C THR A 16 30.30 18.55 -16.93
N THR A 17 30.75 17.87 -15.89
CA THR A 17 32.09 17.23 -15.84
C THR A 17 32.00 15.85 -16.50
N ALA A 18 32.67 15.69 -17.62
CA ALA A 18 32.88 14.41 -18.28
C ALA A 18 34.01 13.65 -17.60
N THR A 19 33.75 12.49 -17.01
CA THR A 19 34.74 11.58 -16.47
C THR A 19 35.22 10.62 -17.55
N ALA A 20 36.48 10.68 -17.93
CA ALA A 20 37.09 9.77 -18.88
C ALA A 20 37.39 8.41 -18.21
N PRO A 21 37.28 7.27 -18.92
CA PRO A 21 37.62 5.96 -18.37
C PRO A 21 39.13 5.77 -18.29
N MET A 22 39.62 5.24 -17.15
CA MET A 22 41.00 4.84 -16.96
C MET A 22 41.33 3.54 -17.70
N PRO A 23 42.53 3.41 -18.27
CA PRO A 23 43.00 2.17 -18.90
C PRO A 23 43.35 1.12 -17.84
N SER A 24 42.92 -0.11 -18.05
CA SER A 24 43.22 -1.29 -17.22
C SER A 24 44.71 -1.69 -17.38
N LEU A 25 45.43 -1.74 -16.27
CA LEU A 25 46.89 -2.07 -16.15
C LEU A 25 47.09 -3.53 -15.67
N PHE A 26 46.35 -4.51 -16.19
CA PHE A 26 46.67 -5.90 -15.88
C PHE A 26 47.01 -6.68 -17.15
N PRO A 27 48.17 -7.37 -17.21
CA PRO A 27 48.53 -8.27 -18.29
C PRO A 27 47.69 -9.56 -18.19
N PRO A 28 47.40 -10.24 -19.32
CA PRO A 28 46.68 -11.50 -19.32
C PRO A 28 47.52 -12.64 -18.71
N PRO A 29 46.85 -13.63 -18.07
CA PRO A 29 47.55 -14.77 -17.49
C PRO A 29 48.09 -15.72 -18.56
N PRO A 30 49.13 -16.51 -18.28
CA PRO A 30 49.78 -17.42 -19.23
C PRO A 30 48.84 -18.62 -19.54
N VAL A 31 48.81 -19.00 -20.81
CA VAL A 31 48.07 -20.15 -21.32
C VAL A 31 48.84 -21.43 -20.97
N SER A 32 48.32 -22.24 -20.06
CA SER A 32 48.86 -23.59 -19.76
C SER A 32 48.25 -24.60 -20.73
N GLY A 33 49.11 -25.34 -21.40
CA GLY A 33 48.73 -26.42 -22.31
C GLY A 33 48.09 -27.64 -21.61
N PRO A 34 47.40 -28.52 -22.34
CA PRO A 34 46.68 -29.64 -21.75
C PRO A 34 47.65 -30.72 -21.20
N PRO A 35 47.29 -31.35 -20.07
CA PRO A 35 48.03 -32.48 -19.50
C PRO A 35 47.75 -33.78 -20.28
N PRO A 36 48.65 -34.78 -20.20
CA PRO A 36 48.53 -36.03 -20.94
C PRO A 36 47.38 -36.91 -20.43
N PHE A 37 46.79 -37.66 -21.35
CA PHE A 37 45.70 -38.62 -21.12
C PHE A 37 46.09 -39.67 -20.07
N SER A 38 45.37 -39.75 -18.97
CA SER A 38 45.33 -40.90 -18.09
C SER A 38 44.03 -41.67 -18.32
N ILE A 39 44.15 -42.93 -18.64
CA ILE A 39 43.06 -43.89 -18.80
C ILE A 39 42.53 -44.17 -17.36
N ILE A 40 41.35 -43.70 -17.05
CA ILE A 40 40.65 -44.05 -15.82
C ILE A 40 39.59 -45.09 -16.14
N GLN A 41 39.71 -46.25 -15.48
CA GLN A 41 38.76 -47.36 -15.49
C GLN A 41 37.38 -46.87 -14.98
N GLU A 42 36.33 -47.21 -15.74
CA GLU A 42 34.93 -46.95 -15.32
C GLU A 42 34.56 -47.89 -14.16
N GLU A 43 34.39 -47.36 -12.98
CA GLU A 43 33.60 -47.98 -11.91
C GLU A 43 32.10 -47.73 -12.17
N PRO A 44 31.21 -48.72 -11.91
CA PRO A 44 29.79 -48.55 -12.14
C PRO A 44 29.19 -47.59 -11.06
N THR A 45 28.97 -46.34 -11.43
CA THR A 45 28.30 -45.36 -10.55
C THR A 45 26.85 -45.77 -10.33
N LEU A 46 26.55 -46.15 -9.09
CA LEU A 46 25.19 -46.29 -8.53
C LEU A 46 24.44 -44.97 -8.74
N LYS A 47 23.45 -44.96 -9.64
CA LYS A 47 22.57 -43.78 -9.84
C LYS A 47 21.75 -43.54 -8.61
N THR A 48 22.26 -42.71 -7.71
CA THR A 48 21.43 -42.10 -6.64
C THR A 48 20.41 -41.18 -7.32
N ALA A 49 19.15 -41.59 -7.30
CA ALA A 49 18.05 -40.78 -7.79
C ALA A 49 17.95 -39.53 -6.89
N THR A 50 18.52 -38.41 -7.35
CA THR A 50 18.32 -37.10 -6.72
C THR A 50 16.85 -36.74 -6.89
N LYS A 51 16.09 -36.81 -5.81
CA LYS A 51 14.71 -36.37 -5.75
C LYS A 51 14.71 -34.87 -6.09
N GLU A 52 14.25 -34.53 -7.29
CA GLU A 52 14.10 -33.16 -7.73
C GLU A 52 13.14 -32.45 -6.77
N VAL A 53 13.70 -31.60 -5.90
CA VAL A 53 12.92 -30.76 -4.99
C VAL A 53 12.31 -29.66 -5.83
N ALA A 54 10.99 -29.72 -6.00
CA ALA A 54 10.25 -28.66 -6.67
C ALA A 54 10.58 -27.29 -6.02
N PRO A 55 10.79 -26.23 -6.82
CA PRO A 55 11.15 -24.92 -6.28
C PRO A 55 10.07 -24.43 -5.31
N GLU A 56 10.48 -24.13 -4.07
CA GLU A 56 9.56 -23.57 -3.07
C GLU A 56 8.97 -22.25 -3.59
N LYS A 57 7.64 -22.13 -3.46
CA LYS A 57 6.95 -20.89 -3.81
C LYS A 57 7.41 -19.75 -2.90
N PRO A 58 7.60 -18.53 -3.41
CA PRO A 58 7.98 -17.40 -2.58
C PRO A 58 6.92 -17.13 -1.52
N LYS A 59 7.35 -16.90 -0.27
CA LYS A 59 6.46 -16.59 0.86
C LYS A 59 6.47 -15.09 1.12
N GLU A 60 5.28 -14.51 1.33
CA GLU A 60 5.09 -13.12 1.74
C GLU A 60 4.49 -13.08 3.14
N LYS A 61 4.98 -12.14 3.98
CA LYS A 61 4.36 -11.87 5.27
C LYS A 61 3.14 -10.96 5.08
N ARG A 62 1.98 -11.44 5.50
CA ARG A 62 0.72 -10.68 5.54
C ARG A 62 0.17 -10.63 6.95
N LEU A 63 -0.70 -9.67 7.21
CA LEU A 63 -1.46 -9.59 8.45
C LEU A 63 -2.87 -10.12 8.20
N ILE A 64 -3.32 -11.01 9.07
CA ILE A 64 -4.72 -11.42 9.16
C ILE A 64 -5.36 -10.80 10.39
N CYS A 65 -6.68 -10.57 10.35
CA CYS A 65 -7.42 -10.01 11.47
C CYS A 65 -8.23 -11.08 12.19
N LYS A 66 -7.87 -11.40 13.43
CA LYS A 66 -8.62 -12.37 14.24
C LYS A 66 -9.98 -11.77 14.64
N GLY A 67 -11.07 -12.48 14.29
CA GLY A 67 -12.43 -12.08 14.64
C GLY A 67 -12.96 -10.86 13.87
N CYS A 68 -12.34 -10.52 12.73
CA CYS A 68 -12.87 -9.52 11.81
C CYS A 68 -13.96 -10.10 10.90
N ASN A 69 -14.95 -9.28 10.55
CA ASN A 69 -15.97 -9.63 9.57
C ASN A 69 -15.44 -9.52 8.12
N GLU A 70 -16.29 -9.83 7.14
CA GLU A 70 -15.93 -9.81 5.72
C GLU A 70 -15.49 -8.42 5.25
N HIS A 71 -16.21 -7.36 5.59
CA HIS A 71 -15.85 -6.00 5.18
C HIS A 71 -14.54 -5.51 5.82
N GLU A 72 -14.31 -5.85 7.08
CA GLU A 72 -13.04 -5.56 7.76
C GLU A 72 -11.87 -6.29 7.09
N ASN A 73 -12.03 -7.59 6.80
CA ASN A 73 -11.00 -8.38 6.13
C ASN A 73 -10.74 -7.90 4.69
N ALA A 74 -11.78 -7.58 3.93
CA ALA A 74 -11.63 -7.01 2.59
C ALA A 74 -10.93 -5.65 2.61
N THR A 75 -11.22 -4.80 3.60
CA THR A 75 -10.54 -3.51 3.79
C THR A 75 -9.07 -3.70 4.15
N LEU A 76 -8.76 -4.63 5.06
CA LEU A 76 -7.40 -4.97 5.44
C LEU A 76 -6.59 -5.46 4.23
N ALA A 77 -7.13 -6.40 3.47
CA ALA A 77 -6.50 -6.94 2.25
C ALA A 77 -6.22 -5.82 1.24
N PHE A 78 -7.20 -4.96 0.98
CA PHE A 78 -7.08 -3.84 0.05
C PHE A 78 -5.89 -2.92 0.38
N PHE A 79 -5.71 -2.54 1.64
CA PHE A 79 -4.60 -1.66 2.03
C PHE A 79 -3.25 -2.38 2.06
N GLN A 80 -3.21 -3.68 2.37
CA GLN A 80 -2.00 -4.48 2.26
C GLN A 80 -1.53 -4.62 0.80
N GLU A 81 -2.45 -4.85 -0.15
CA GLU A 81 -2.16 -4.90 -1.60
C GLU A 81 -1.64 -3.56 -2.12
N ARG A 82 -2.04 -2.45 -1.53
CA ARG A 82 -1.48 -1.12 -1.81
C ARG A 82 -0.11 -0.87 -1.17
N GLY A 83 0.46 -1.85 -0.50
CA GLY A 83 1.81 -1.78 0.08
C GLY A 83 1.89 -1.25 1.50
N ILE A 84 0.77 -1.08 2.21
CA ILE A 84 0.77 -0.76 3.63
C ILE A 84 0.95 -2.05 4.41
N LYS A 85 2.15 -2.26 4.98
CA LYS A 85 2.52 -3.51 5.67
C LYS A 85 2.70 -3.34 7.18
N ASP A 86 2.79 -2.09 7.66
CA ASP A 86 2.94 -1.81 9.08
C ASP A 86 1.63 -2.06 9.84
N LYS A 87 1.74 -2.84 10.93
CA LYS A 87 0.62 -3.25 11.76
C LYS A 87 -0.12 -2.06 12.36
N ASN A 88 0.60 -1.05 12.87
CA ASN A 88 0.01 0.11 13.50
C ASN A 88 -0.66 1.04 12.47
N ALA A 89 -0.09 1.15 11.25
CA ALA A 89 -0.70 1.91 10.16
C ALA A 89 -2.03 1.28 9.74
N LEU A 90 -2.06 -0.04 9.48
CA LEU A 90 -3.28 -0.76 9.14
C LEU A 90 -4.33 -0.67 10.26
N ALA A 91 -3.92 -0.89 11.50
CA ALA A 91 -4.79 -0.75 12.67
C ALA A 91 -5.39 0.66 12.79
N THR A 92 -4.60 1.70 12.49
CA THR A 92 -5.06 3.09 12.49
C THR A 92 -6.11 3.33 11.40
N ILE A 93 -5.88 2.86 10.18
CA ILE A 93 -6.85 2.95 9.09
C ILE A 93 -8.16 2.26 9.48
N MET A 94 -8.06 1.01 9.96
CA MET A 94 -9.21 0.22 10.39
C MET A 94 -9.99 0.89 11.53
N GLY A 95 -9.30 1.44 12.54
CA GLY A 95 -9.91 2.14 13.66
C GLY A 95 -10.67 3.40 13.26
N ASN A 96 -10.15 4.13 12.28
CA ASN A 96 -10.81 5.30 11.73
C ASN A 96 -12.07 4.93 10.96
N ILE A 97 -12.00 3.95 10.04
CA ILE A 97 -13.17 3.49 9.28
C ILE A 97 -14.25 2.91 10.22
N ARG A 98 -13.85 2.18 11.26
CA ARG A 98 -14.80 1.69 12.27
C ARG A 98 -15.56 2.82 12.95
N GLN A 99 -14.88 3.90 13.31
CA GLN A 99 -15.51 5.06 13.95
C GLN A 99 -16.51 5.76 13.03
N GLU A 100 -16.22 5.82 11.73
CA GLU A 100 -17.08 6.51 10.76
C GLU A 100 -18.33 5.71 10.40
N SER A 101 -18.17 4.41 10.15
CA SER A 101 -19.23 3.62 9.51
C SER A 101 -19.37 2.19 10.03
N THR A 102 -18.50 1.73 10.91
CA THR A 102 -18.36 0.30 11.24
C THR A 102 -18.24 -0.59 9.98
N PHE A 103 -17.53 -0.08 8.96
CA PHE A 103 -17.33 -0.72 7.65
C PHE A 103 -18.62 -0.94 6.83
N VAL A 104 -19.68 -0.21 7.11
CA VAL A 104 -20.93 -0.30 6.36
C VAL A 104 -20.92 0.73 5.22
N PRO A 105 -20.80 0.30 3.94
CA PRO A 105 -20.59 1.22 2.81
C PRO A 105 -21.86 1.97 2.41
N ASN A 106 -23.03 1.52 2.81
CA ASN A 106 -24.32 2.14 2.51
C ASN A 106 -24.99 2.77 3.74
N ILE A 107 -24.17 3.23 4.69
CA ILE A 107 -24.65 3.92 5.89
C ILE A 107 -24.70 5.44 5.67
N CYS A 108 -25.76 6.06 6.14
CA CYS A 108 -25.93 7.51 6.20
C CYS A 108 -25.70 8.00 7.63
N GLU A 109 -25.32 9.26 7.78
CA GLU A 109 -25.29 9.94 9.07
C GLU A 109 -26.60 9.71 9.83
N GLY A 110 -26.51 9.44 11.13
CA GLY A 110 -27.65 8.98 11.94
C GLY A 110 -27.81 7.45 11.99
N GLY A 111 -26.97 6.68 11.29
CA GLY A 111 -26.83 5.23 11.47
C GLY A 111 -27.80 4.37 10.65
N PHE A 112 -28.59 4.93 9.75
CA PHE A 112 -29.50 4.16 8.90
C PHE A 112 -28.87 3.79 7.54
N ARG A 113 -29.25 2.65 7.00
CA ARG A 113 -28.78 2.21 5.67
C ARG A 113 -29.66 2.81 4.57
N THR A 114 -29.00 3.33 3.54
CA THR A 114 -29.68 3.88 2.37
C THR A 114 -28.80 3.77 1.12
N SER A 115 -29.37 3.97 -0.07
CA SER A 115 -28.58 4.07 -1.29
C SER A 115 -27.92 5.44 -1.41
N TYR A 116 -26.82 5.47 -2.14
CA TYR A 116 -26.20 6.72 -2.55
C TYR A 116 -27.23 7.62 -3.26
N GLY A 117 -27.22 8.92 -2.95
CA GLY A 117 -28.22 9.88 -3.47
C GLY A 117 -29.42 10.10 -2.54
N SER A 118 -29.65 9.22 -1.57
CA SER A 118 -30.76 9.32 -0.61
C SER A 118 -30.33 9.68 0.81
N CYS A 119 -29.08 10.16 0.98
CA CYS A 119 -28.49 10.56 2.25
C CYS A 119 -28.30 12.08 2.27
N GLY A 120 -28.85 12.74 3.29
CA GLY A 120 -28.74 14.19 3.48
C GLY A 120 -27.51 14.64 4.28
N GLY A 121 -26.69 13.70 4.76
CA GLY A 121 -25.50 13.95 5.59
C GLY A 121 -24.29 13.16 5.13
N GLY A 122 -23.40 12.80 6.07
CA GLY A 122 -22.25 11.95 5.80
C GLY A 122 -22.65 10.58 5.28
N TYR A 123 -21.94 10.05 4.29
CA TYR A 123 -22.26 8.78 3.63
C TYR A 123 -21.07 7.84 3.52
N GLY A 124 -21.32 6.57 3.75
CA GLY A 124 -20.40 5.48 3.46
C GLY A 124 -19.22 5.36 4.41
N LEU A 125 -18.17 4.66 3.97
CA LEU A 125 -17.05 4.18 4.79
C LEU A 125 -16.37 5.23 5.67
N ILE A 126 -16.18 6.43 5.16
CA ILE A 126 -15.52 7.52 5.90
C ILE A 126 -16.43 8.73 6.07
N GLN A 127 -17.73 8.52 5.95
CA GLN A 127 -18.76 9.55 6.11
C GLN A 127 -18.49 10.81 5.28
N TRP A 128 -18.41 10.62 3.94
CA TRP A 128 -18.22 11.74 3.02
C TRP A 128 -19.35 12.76 3.18
N THR A 129 -19.04 13.90 3.77
CA THR A 129 -20.03 14.96 4.11
C THR A 129 -19.94 16.16 3.18
N SER A 130 -18.71 16.59 2.80
CA SER A 130 -18.56 17.74 1.93
C SER A 130 -19.06 17.43 0.53
N ALA A 131 -19.78 18.38 -0.11
CA ALA A 131 -20.38 18.21 -1.42
C ALA A 131 -19.39 17.67 -2.47
N ASN A 132 -18.19 18.24 -2.53
CA ASN A 132 -17.18 17.82 -3.50
C ASN A 132 -16.74 16.36 -3.30
N ARG A 133 -16.58 15.90 -2.06
CA ARG A 133 -16.18 14.51 -1.78
C ARG A 133 -17.36 13.55 -2.01
N TYR A 134 -18.55 13.92 -1.57
CA TYR A 134 -19.75 13.10 -1.78
C TYR A 134 -20.08 12.94 -3.28
N TYR A 135 -20.18 14.03 -4.03
CA TYR A 135 -20.43 13.94 -5.48
C TYR A 135 -19.26 13.30 -6.23
N GLY A 136 -18.02 13.50 -5.76
CA GLY A 136 -16.84 12.81 -6.27
C GLY A 136 -16.95 11.29 -6.23
N LEU A 137 -17.52 10.72 -5.15
CA LEU A 137 -17.81 9.27 -5.05
C LEU A 137 -18.77 8.82 -6.16
N GLY A 138 -19.86 9.55 -6.40
CA GLY A 138 -20.81 9.23 -7.45
C GLY A 138 -20.20 9.32 -8.85
N ASP A 139 -19.41 10.34 -9.10
CA ASP A 139 -18.70 10.54 -10.36
C ASP A 139 -17.66 9.45 -10.61
N PHE A 140 -16.90 9.09 -9.59
CA PHE A 140 -15.95 7.97 -9.65
C PHE A 140 -16.65 6.66 -9.97
N ALA A 141 -17.73 6.35 -9.25
CA ALA A 141 -18.52 5.14 -9.46
C ALA A 141 -19.04 5.05 -10.90
N ARG A 142 -19.63 6.14 -11.41
CA ARG A 142 -20.13 6.22 -12.79
C ARG A 142 -19.02 5.98 -13.82
N LYS A 143 -17.85 6.63 -13.65
CA LYS A 143 -16.71 6.51 -14.57
C LYS A 143 -16.06 5.12 -14.53
N SER A 144 -16.07 4.45 -13.38
CA SER A 144 -15.45 3.13 -13.21
C SER A 144 -16.42 1.96 -13.38
N GLY A 145 -17.68 2.22 -13.69
CA GLY A 145 -18.73 1.18 -13.78
C GLY A 145 -19.07 0.54 -12.43
N GLY A 146 -18.79 1.23 -11.32
CA GLY A 146 -18.99 0.71 -9.96
C GLY A 146 -20.30 1.19 -9.33
N ASN A 147 -20.67 0.55 -8.20
CA ASN A 147 -21.78 0.98 -7.35
C ASN A 147 -21.23 1.87 -6.21
N PRO A 148 -21.66 3.15 -6.08
CA PRO A 148 -21.16 4.04 -5.02
C PRO A 148 -21.52 3.58 -3.60
N SER A 149 -22.46 2.65 -3.46
CA SER A 149 -22.87 2.03 -2.18
C SER A 149 -22.10 0.75 -1.87
N SER A 150 -21.12 0.33 -2.68
CA SER A 150 -20.32 -0.87 -2.44
C SER A 150 -19.00 -0.58 -1.77
N LEU A 151 -18.56 -1.50 -0.91
CA LEU A 151 -17.26 -1.42 -0.21
C LEU A 151 -16.10 -1.21 -1.19
N HIS A 152 -16.01 -2.03 -2.22
CA HIS A 152 -14.92 -2.00 -3.19
C HIS A 152 -14.83 -0.66 -3.93
N THR A 153 -15.97 -0.10 -4.38
CA THR A 153 -15.98 1.20 -5.06
C THR A 153 -15.52 2.31 -4.13
N GLN A 154 -15.96 2.28 -2.87
CA GLN A 154 -15.60 3.29 -1.88
C GLN A 154 -14.14 3.22 -1.47
N LEU A 155 -13.57 2.02 -1.28
CA LEU A 155 -12.14 1.84 -1.01
C LEU A 155 -11.29 2.37 -2.18
N ARG A 156 -11.66 2.09 -3.41
CA ARG A 156 -10.97 2.63 -4.60
C ARG A 156 -11.09 4.14 -4.68
N TYR A 157 -12.28 4.69 -4.50
CA TYR A 157 -12.49 6.15 -4.52
C TYR A 157 -11.66 6.85 -3.45
N LEU A 158 -11.71 6.37 -2.21
CA LEU A 158 -10.94 6.89 -1.08
C LEU A 158 -9.46 7.10 -1.44
N THR A 159 -8.85 6.15 -2.16
CA THR A 159 -7.43 6.24 -2.54
C THR A 159 -7.15 7.17 -3.72
N THR A 160 -8.18 7.67 -4.41
CA THR A 160 -8.03 8.72 -5.43
C THR A 160 -8.12 10.13 -4.86
N GLU A 161 -8.58 10.28 -3.63
CA GLU A 161 -8.74 11.58 -2.99
C GLU A 161 -7.37 12.20 -2.64
N ILE A 162 -7.24 13.50 -2.88
CA ILE A 162 -5.98 14.21 -2.58
C ILE A 162 -5.59 14.14 -1.11
N GLN A 163 -6.59 14.05 -0.20
CA GLN A 163 -6.36 13.91 1.24
C GLN A 163 -5.63 12.60 1.55
N TRP A 164 -6.03 11.48 0.91
CA TRP A 164 -5.35 10.21 1.05
C TRP A 164 -3.97 10.23 0.41
N GLN A 165 -3.84 10.72 -0.81
CA GLN A 165 -2.57 10.78 -1.54
C GLN A 165 -1.48 11.52 -0.76
N ARG A 166 -1.83 12.55 -0.01
CA ARG A 166 -0.90 13.32 0.83
C ARG A 166 -0.30 12.52 1.99
N ILE A 167 -0.97 11.47 2.42
CA ILE A 167 -0.55 10.66 3.57
C ILE A 167 -0.14 9.24 3.19
N GLU A 168 -0.44 8.77 2.00
CA GLU A 168 -0.26 7.35 1.60
C GLU A 168 1.18 6.87 1.82
N ASP A 169 2.19 7.64 1.40
CA ASP A 169 3.59 7.26 1.60
C ASP A 169 3.99 7.23 3.08
N ARG A 170 3.40 8.11 3.90
CA ARG A 170 3.60 8.09 5.35
C ARG A 170 2.97 6.86 5.99
N MET A 171 1.81 6.41 5.48
CA MET A 171 1.15 5.16 5.92
C MET A 171 1.94 3.93 5.46
N LYS A 172 2.61 3.97 4.31
CA LYS A 172 3.52 2.91 3.83
C LYS A 172 4.85 2.86 4.58
N THR A 173 5.28 3.97 5.20
CA THR A 173 6.55 4.03 5.96
C THR A 173 6.38 3.35 7.31
N PRO A 174 7.05 2.21 7.59
CA PRO A 174 6.81 1.43 8.80
C PRO A 174 7.46 2.03 10.05
N GLY A 175 7.12 1.44 11.21
CA GLY A 175 7.80 1.68 12.49
C GLY A 175 7.30 2.90 13.27
N LYS A 176 6.11 3.43 12.96
CA LYS A 176 5.53 4.52 13.74
C LYS A 176 4.55 3.99 14.80
N SER A 177 4.33 4.79 15.84
CA SER A 177 3.28 4.51 16.82
C SER A 177 1.90 4.77 16.23
N ILE A 178 0.86 4.16 16.83
CA ILE A 178 -0.55 4.44 16.48
C ILE A 178 -0.83 5.94 16.61
N SER A 179 -0.35 6.61 17.66
CA SER A 179 -0.52 8.04 17.81
C SER A 179 0.02 8.83 16.61
N ARG A 180 1.21 8.45 16.11
CA ARG A 180 1.79 9.13 14.94
C ARG A 180 1.00 8.86 13.65
N TYR A 181 0.48 7.67 13.46
CA TYR A 181 -0.39 7.39 12.33
C TYR A 181 -1.76 8.09 12.47
N MET A 182 -2.26 8.30 13.69
CA MET A 182 -3.46 9.09 13.94
C MET A 182 -3.30 10.56 13.52
N ASP A 183 -2.11 11.16 13.73
CA ASP A 183 -1.81 12.51 13.21
C ASP A 183 -1.94 12.57 11.68
N TYR A 184 -1.49 11.53 10.97
CA TYR A 184 -1.66 11.45 9.52
C TYR A 184 -3.13 11.21 9.13
N ALA A 185 -3.82 10.34 9.83
CA ALA A 185 -5.22 10.04 9.58
C ALA A 185 -6.12 11.28 9.77
N TYR A 186 -5.78 12.17 10.69
CA TYR A 186 -6.48 13.45 10.85
C TYR A 186 -6.45 14.27 9.56
N SER A 187 -5.32 14.34 8.89
CA SER A 187 -5.18 15.07 7.61
C SER A 187 -5.97 14.44 6.45
N TRP A 188 -6.33 13.16 6.57
CA TRP A 188 -7.11 12.45 5.58
C TRP A 188 -8.63 12.58 5.82
N ILE A 189 -9.10 12.26 7.02
CA ILE A 189 -10.54 12.21 7.32
C ILE A 189 -11.04 13.58 7.78
N GLY A 190 -10.32 14.26 8.69
CA GLY A 190 -10.69 15.57 9.21
C GLY A 190 -11.93 15.51 10.10
N TRP A 191 -11.80 14.95 11.31
CA TRP A 191 -12.92 14.87 12.26
C TRP A 191 -13.04 16.10 13.14
N GLY A 192 -14.27 16.53 13.43
CA GLY A 192 -14.57 17.55 14.45
C GLY A 192 -14.53 16.97 15.86
N HIS A 193 -14.94 15.70 16.04
CA HIS A 193 -14.90 14.97 17.30
C HIS A 193 -14.08 13.69 17.13
N HIS A 194 -13.09 13.49 18.00
CA HIS A 194 -12.15 12.36 17.92
C HIS A 194 -12.84 10.98 18.05
N GLY A 195 -13.86 10.89 18.93
CA GLY A 195 -14.54 9.62 19.22
C GLY A 195 -13.59 8.57 19.80
N ALA A 196 -13.85 7.31 19.48
CA ALA A 196 -13.08 6.15 19.94
C ALA A 196 -11.99 5.68 18.96
N ARG A 197 -11.60 6.48 17.95
CA ARG A 197 -10.69 6.11 16.86
C ARG A 197 -9.40 5.47 17.34
N THR A 198 -8.73 6.11 18.31
CA THR A 198 -7.47 5.59 18.87
C THR A 198 -7.69 4.28 19.62
N SER A 199 -8.76 4.16 20.38
CA SER A 199 -9.11 2.92 21.07
C SER A 199 -9.40 1.79 20.09
N TYR A 200 -10.13 2.06 19.01
CA TYR A 200 -10.35 1.09 17.94
C TYR A 200 -9.07 0.72 17.23
N ALA A 201 -8.15 1.65 17.00
CA ALA A 201 -6.85 1.34 16.42
C ALA A 201 -6.03 0.39 17.31
N TYR A 202 -6.01 0.57 18.62
CA TYR A 202 -5.37 -0.37 19.54
C TYR A 202 -6.07 -1.74 19.55
N ASP A 203 -7.40 -1.78 19.51
CA ASP A 203 -8.16 -3.04 19.38
C ASP A 203 -7.74 -3.80 18.12
N TYR A 204 -7.71 -3.15 16.94
CA TYR A 204 -7.24 -3.77 15.72
C TYR A 204 -5.77 -4.22 15.81
N ALA A 205 -4.89 -3.38 16.38
CA ALA A 205 -3.49 -3.76 16.55
C ALA A 205 -3.34 -5.03 17.38
N SER A 206 -4.19 -5.28 18.37
CA SER A 206 -4.17 -6.52 19.15
C SER A 206 -4.65 -7.74 18.35
N ARG A 207 -5.54 -7.56 17.37
CA ARG A 207 -6.16 -8.61 16.55
C ARG A 207 -5.39 -8.92 15.27
N LEU A 208 -4.54 -8.01 14.79
CA LEU A 208 -3.73 -8.21 13.61
C LEU A 208 -2.54 -9.13 13.90
N ILE A 209 -2.51 -10.30 13.25
CA ILE A 209 -1.51 -11.35 13.46
C ILE A 209 -0.74 -11.59 12.18
N PRO A 210 0.62 -11.60 12.20
CA PRO A 210 1.43 -11.90 11.03
C PRO A 210 1.32 -13.39 10.65
N VAL A 211 1.15 -13.67 9.36
CA VAL A 211 1.18 -15.01 8.79
C VAL A 211 2.07 -15.01 7.54
N GLU A 212 2.64 -16.17 7.22
CA GLU A 212 3.32 -16.38 5.94
C GLU A 212 2.33 -16.99 4.96
N VAL A 213 2.17 -16.36 3.79
CA VAL A 213 1.35 -16.86 2.71
C VAL A 213 2.20 -17.15 1.48
N GLU A 214 1.94 -18.25 0.81
CA GLU A 214 2.56 -18.53 -0.49
C GLU A 214 1.98 -17.58 -1.52
N VAL A 215 2.84 -16.95 -2.32
CA VAL A 215 2.40 -16.09 -3.43
C VAL A 215 2.73 -16.75 -4.76
N GLU A 216 1.77 -16.77 -5.67
CA GLU A 216 2.03 -17.18 -7.04
C GLU A 216 2.86 -16.09 -7.72
N LYS A 217 3.94 -16.48 -8.43
CA LYS A 217 4.67 -15.54 -9.27
C LYS A 217 3.72 -15.04 -10.34
N ALA A 218 3.52 -13.73 -10.40
CA ALA A 218 2.86 -13.13 -11.56
C ALA A 218 3.66 -13.50 -12.81
N SER A 219 2.99 -14.20 -13.73
CA SER A 219 3.53 -14.59 -15.04
C SER A 219 3.54 -13.38 -15.99
#